data_57c63a78713056508903a527e5775900
#
_entry.id   57c63a78713056508903a527e5775900
#
_cell.length_a   1.000
_cell.length_b   1.000
_cell.length_c   1.000
_cell.angle_alpha   90.00
_cell.angle_beta   90.00
_cell.angle_gamma   90.00
#
_symmetry.space_group_name_H-M   'P 1'
#
loop_
_entity.id
_entity.type
_entity.pdbx_description
1 polymer ?
#
loop_
_entity_poly.entity_id
_entity_poly.type
_entity_poly.pdbx_seq_one_letter_code
_entity_poly.pdbx_strand_id
1 'polypeptide(L)'
;MKMFRRLSSVVVIALLMPLILVAMPVPAAQADQLPNPDWVALLSDYEKDYWQAPTDAAHGGKVLDAKTMELDQNLAVAINHKAAEDLDNKSLNAQRKRALVDSDLQAEETMPGALGPVLGAYMSEGLKQGKLNAVADVFSFNVASTYASKRAAMHPRPYLNRAESSFGGTNDLAGLPATLNIKQSPSWLEHVPGYSNLQKNSSYPSGHTTGAYSWGIALAGMIPELAPQIMARTSEAGNNRIVLGVHYPLDIMGGRIGASAQNGQYWHNEFSSSIVPAARQLRGYLTERCQADEHGSTLAACIADVKANGAGGYTNGFLDSVASEPVKDQASAVRVYTARLTYTFPQNTSQSGADFMAPRGAADVLRLAYPELHADQRNAILKATALDSGYPLWQSSDGWQRINWAKALCARVTLDKNGDVSKVETADHVTLTGPSVINAQYANIGKHPASDSAAGENSSVSAGPDLAVLHAAQRPALMVGAGVLVTILGAGATKAVMGKRSEKKRAESSTVRP
;
A
#
# COMPACT_ATOMS: atom_id res chain seq x y z
N MET A 1 14.54 64.84 66.91
CA MET A 1 13.87 63.53 66.82
C MET A 1 14.37 62.83 65.59
N LYS A 2 15.27 61.87 65.73
CA LYS A 2 15.87 61.13 64.62
C LYS A 2 15.33 59.68 64.66
N MET A 3 14.65 59.24 63.62
CA MET A 3 14.10 57.92 63.53
C MET A 3 15.01 57.02 62.65
N PHE A 4 15.65 56.06 63.29
CA PHE A 4 16.50 55.06 62.61
C PHE A 4 15.65 54.01 61.94
N ARG A 5 15.83 53.85 60.63
CA ARG A 5 15.31 52.71 59.88
C ARG A 5 16.42 51.63 59.81
N ARG A 6 16.15 50.47 60.37
CA ARG A 6 16.99 49.29 60.24
C ARG A 6 16.67 48.60 58.92
N LEU A 7 17.64 48.45 58.04
CA LEU A 7 17.56 47.53 56.89
C LEU A 7 17.93 46.13 57.38
N SER A 8 17.04 45.20 57.21
CA SER A 8 17.32 43.75 57.35
C SER A 8 17.73 43.19 56.03
N SER A 9 18.96 42.73 55.89
CA SER A 9 19.48 42.01 54.74
C SER A 9 19.03 40.55 54.81
N VAL A 10 18.21 40.14 53.87
CA VAL A 10 17.85 38.72 53.67
C VAL A 10 18.88 38.11 52.71
N VAL A 11 19.72 37.22 53.24
CA VAL A 11 20.62 36.40 52.43
C VAL A 11 19.84 35.22 51.87
N VAL A 12 19.62 35.20 50.57
CA VAL A 12 19.04 34.06 49.88
C VAL A 12 20.20 33.12 49.49
N ILE A 13 20.32 32.01 50.20
CA ILE A 13 21.24 30.92 49.83
C ILE A 13 20.53 30.09 48.78
N ALA A 14 20.93 30.26 47.51
CA ALA A 14 20.49 29.38 46.42
C ALA A 14 21.25 28.03 46.52
N LEU A 15 20.59 27.00 47.01
CA LEU A 15 21.05 25.62 46.92
C LEU A 15 20.97 25.14 45.46
N LEU A 16 22.08 25.11 44.75
CA LEU A 16 22.26 24.40 43.50
C LEU A 16 22.30 22.90 43.79
N MET A 17 21.16 22.22 43.70
CA MET A 17 21.14 20.76 43.58
C MET A 17 21.53 20.37 42.14
N PRO A 18 22.52 19.51 41.93
CA PRO A 18 22.77 18.95 40.62
C PRO A 18 21.59 18.03 40.26
N LEU A 19 20.88 18.34 39.16
CA LEU A 19 19.89 17.47 38.57
C LEU A 19 20.64 16.26 37.99
N ILE A 20 20.74 15.19 38.76
CA ILE A 20 21.18 13.88 38.24
C ILE A 20 20.04 13.38 37.40
N LEU A 21 20.15 13.53 36.07
CA LEU A 21 19.29 12.88 35.11
C LEU A 21 19.59 11.37 35.22
N VAL A 22 18.82 10.66 36.03
CA VAL A 22 18.82 9.20 36.02
C VAL A 22 18.13 8.81 34.73
N ALA A 23 18.91 8.40 33.73
CA ALA A 23 18.39 7.77 32.54
C ALA A 23 17.63 6.51 32.97
N MET A 24 16.31 6.57 32.98
CA MET A 24 15.50 5.39 33.21
C MET A 24 15.80 4.41 32.08
N PRO A 25 16.10 3.14 32.36
CA PRO A 25 16.24 2.14 31.33
C PRO A 25 14.91 2.04 30.57
N VAL A 26 14.95 2.31 29.27
CA VAL A 26 13.80 2.06 28.37
C VAL A 26 13.46 0.58 28.50
N PRO A 27 12.19 0.20 28.77
CA PRO A 27 11.81 -1.19 28.81
C PRO A 27 12.28 -1.91 27.55
N ALA A 28 12.87 -3.09 27.65
CA ALA A 28 13.45 -3.84 26.53
C ALA A 28 12.46 -4.04 25.36
N ALA A 29 11.16 -4.07 25.62
CA ALA A 29 10.10 -4.14 24.60
C ALA A 29 9.96 -2.86 23.75
N GLN A 30 10.44 -1.70 24.23
CA GLN A 30 10.41 -0.44 23.47
C GLN A 30 11.69 -0.22 22.66
N ALA A 31 12.80 -0.90 23.03
CA ALA A 31 14.08 -0.76 22.35
C ALA A 31 14.12 -1.41 20.95
N ASP A 32 13.16 -2.30 20.63
CA ASP A 32 13.12 -3.02 19.36
C ASP A 32 12.08 -2.44 18.36
N GLN A 33 11.32 -1.42 18.74
CA GLN A 33 10.36 -0.80 17.83
C GLN A 33 11.04 0.00 16.72
N LEU A 34 10.56 -0.16 15.48
CA LEU A 34 11.00 0.66 14.36
C LEU A 34 10.30 2.01 14.38
N PRO A 35 11.06 3.11 14.18
CA PRO A 35 10.47 4.44 14.02
C PRO A 35 9.64 4.51 12.73
N ASN A 36 8.76 5.51 12.66
CA ASN A 36 8.07 5.83 11.41
C ASN A 36 9.09 6.15 10.31
N PRO A 37 8.88 5.68 9.08
CA PRO A 37 9.77 6.01 7.97
C PRO A 37 9.87 7.52 7.74
N ASP A 38 11.07 8.02 7.50
CA ASP A 38 11.26 9.38 6.99
C ASP A 38 10.95 9.41 5.49
N TRP A 39 9.75 9.77 5.15
CA TRP A 39 9.26 9.78 3.78
C TRP A 39 9.99 10.78 2.87
N VAL A 40 10.49 11.87 3.43
CA VAL A 40 11.24 12.88 2.64
C VAL A 40 12.59 12.30 2.25
N ALA A 41 13.31 11.71 3.21
CA ALA A 41 14.59 11.06 2.92
C ALA A 41 14.42 9.86 1.98
N LEU A 42 13.43 9.00 2.26
CA LEU A 42 13.15 7.77 1.50
C LEU A 42 12.82 8.01 0.03
N LEU A 43 12.21 9.16 -0.29
CA LEU A 43 11.75 9.51 -1.63
C LEU A 43 12.60 10.61 -2.29
N SER A 44 13.74 10.96 -1.71
CA SER A 44 14.54 12.12 -2.10
C SER A 44 15.24 12.01 -3.47
N ASP A 45 15.30 10.81 -4.08
CA ASP A 45 15.77 10.66 -5.46
C ASP A 45 14.93 11.48 -6.43
N TYR A 46 13.63 11.68 -6.14
CA TYR A 46 12.76 12.44 -7.01
C TYR A 46 13.25 13.88 -7.18
N GLU A 47 13.55 14.55 -6.04
CA GLU A 47 14.02 15.94 -6.07
C GLU A 47 15.49 16.07 -6.47
N LYS A 48 16.29 15.02 -6.28
CA LYS A 48 17.71 15.04 -6.64
C LYS A 48 17.95 14.78 -8.12
N ASP A 49 17.19 13.84 -8.71
CA ASP A 49 17.52 13.28 -10.02
C ASP A 49 16.55 13.72 -11.12
N TYR A 50 15.29 14.06 -10.80
CA TYR A 50 14.25 14.29 -11.82
C TYR A 50 13.64 15.68 -11.78
N TRP A 51 13.35 16.21 -10.60
CA TRP A 51 12.59 17.45 -10.45
C TRP A 51 13.07 18.29 -9.28
N GLN A 52 13.58 19.47 -9.56
CA GLN A 52 13.84 20.46 -8.52
C GLN A 52 12.56 21.26 -8.22
N ALA A 53 12.13 21.22 -6.96
CA ALA A 53 10.95 21.95 -6.53
C ALA A 53 11.10 23.46 -6.70
N PRO A 54 9.99 24.20 -6.97
CA PRO A 54 10.02 25.66 -7.02
C PRO A 54 10.44 26.27 -5.68
N THR A 55 11.26 27.31 -5.73
CA THR A 55 11.71 28.04 -4.53
C THR A 55 10.70 29.10 -4.08
N ASP A 56 9.91 29.62 -5.03
CA ASP A 56 8.85 30.61 -4.79
C ASP A 56 7.81 30.58 -5.93
N ALA A 57 6.75 31.38 -5.81
CA ALA A 57 5.66 31.44 -6.79
C ALA A 57 6.06 32.05 -8.15
N ALA A 58 7.15 32.81 -8.21
CA ALA A 58 7.63 33.44 -9.45
C ALA A 58 8.58 32.54 -10.23
N HIS A 59 9.26 31.62 -9.55
CA HIS A 59 10.20 30.68 -10.14
C HIS A 59 9.62 29.28 -10.04
N GLY A 60 9.17 28.74 -11.18
CA GLY A 60 8.67 27.36 -11.25
C GLY A 60 9.74 26.33 -10.93
N GLY A 61 9.32 25.10 -10.76
CA GLY A 61 10.23 23.98 -10.60
C GLY A 61 11.05 23.73 -11.89
N LYS A 62 12.12 22.97 -11.75
CA LYS A 62 13.07 22.68 -12.83
C LYS A 62 13.15 21.19 -13.09
N VAL A 63 13.12 20.82 -14.38
CA VAL A 63 13.39 19.44 -14.82
C VAL A 63 14.90 19.21 -14.76
N LEU A 64 15.32 18.14 -14.07
CA LEU A 64 16.74 17.76 -13.95
C LEU A 64 17.11 16.67 -14.96
N ASP A 65 16.26 15.66 -15.18
CA ASP A 65 16.41 14.65 -16.23
C ASP A 65 15.23 14.72 -17.21
N ALA A 66 15.46 15.43 -18.32
CA ALA A 66 14.44 15.63 -19.35
C ALA A 66 13.97 14.31 -19.98
N LYS A 67 14.86 13.34 -20.16
CA LYS A 67 14.54 12.06 -20.82
C LYS A 67 13.59 11.21 -19.96
N THR A 68 13.89 11.09 -18.67
CA THR A 68 13.04 10.35 -17.74
C THR A 68 11.70 11.05 -17.54
N MET A 69 11.70 12.38 -17.40
CA MET A 69 10.46 13.16 -17.23
C MET A 69 9.59 13.17 -18.48
N GLU A 70 10.17 13.19 -19.68
CA GLU A 70 9.43 13.03 -20.93
C GLU A 70 8.75 11.65 -21.01
N LEU A 71 9.47 10.59 -20.66
CA LEU A 71 8.89 9.25 -20.63
C LEU A 71 7.76 9.14 -19.59
N ASP A 72 7.94 9.73 -18.40
CA ASP A 72 6.92 9.79 -17.35
C ASP A 72 5.62 10.44 -17.84
N GLN A 73 5.75 11.55 -18.58
CA GLN A 73 4.61 12.23 -19.20
C GLN A 73 3.97 11.42 -20.31
N ASN A 74 4.77 10.86 -21.22
CA ASN A 74 4.29 10.07 -22.34
C ASN A 74 3.53 8.82 -21.87
N LEU A 75 4.03 8.14 -20.83
CA LEU A 75 3.34 7.01 -20.21
C LEU A 75 2.03 7.45 -19.54
N ALA A 76 2.03 8.59 -18.84
CA ALA A 76 0.81 9.12 -18.24
C ALA A 76 -0.26 9.40 -19.31
N VAL A 77 0.10 10.03 -20.42
CA VAL A 77 -0.80 10.30 -21.55
C VAL A 77 -1.27 8.99 -22.19
N ALA A 78 -0.35 8.05 -22.47
CA ALA A 78 -0.69 6.77 -23.12
C ALA A 78 -1.68 5.93 -22.30
N ILE A 79 -1.45 5.80 -20.99
CA ILE A 79 -2.34 5.05 -20.09
C ILE A 79 -3.72 5.74 -19.97
N ASN A 80 -3.73 7.06 -19.81
CA ASN A 80 -4.96 7.85 -19.75
C ASN A 80 -5.77 7.74 -21.05
N HIS A 81 -5.12 7.88 -22.20
CA HIS A 81 -5.77 7.78 -23.52
C HIS A 81 -6.28 6.39 -23.80
N LYS A 82 -5.51 5.34 -23.49
CA LYS A 82 -5.94 3.96 -23.68
C LYS A 82 -7.26 3.67 -22.97
N ALA A 83 -7.39 4.14 -21.74
CA ALA A 83 -8.63 4.05 -20.98
C ALA A 83 -9.76 4.96 -21.52
N ALA A 84 -9.45 5.96 -22.35
CA ALA A 84 -10.42 6.90 -22.93
C ALA A 84 -10.88 6.52 -24.33
N GLU A 85 -10.05 5.86 -25.13
CA GLU A 85 -10.30 5.60 -26.56
C GLU A 85 -11.35 4.53 -26.82
N ASP A 86 -11.54 3.64 -25.88
CA ASP A 86 -12.41 2.49 -26.04
C ASP A 86 -13.76 2.70 -25.33
N LEU A 87 -14.48 3.76 -25.71
CA LEU A 87 -15.80 4.07 -25.16
C LEU A 87 -16.84 2.99 -25.46
N ASP A 88 -16.66 2.24 -26.55
CA ASP A 88 -17.53 1.14 -26.97
C ASP A 88 -17.11 -0.20 -26.32
N ASN A 89 -15.89 -0.30 -25.78
CA ASN A 89 -15.45 -1.49 -25.07
C ASN A 89 -15.96 -1.48 -23.62
N LYS A 90 -16.92 -2.37 -23.34
CA LYS A 90 -17.53 -2.51 -22.02
C LYS A 90 -16.51 -2.72 -20.89
N SER A 91 -15.33 -3.30 -21.18
CA SER A 91 -14.29 -3.54 -20.19
C SER A 91 -13.53 -2.26 -19.80
N LEU A 92 -13.27 -1.34 -20.74
CA LEU A 92 -12.60 -0.07 -20.43
C LEU A 92 -13.53 0.90 -19.70
N ASN A 93 -14.82 0.93 -20.06
CA ASN A 93 -15.80 1.62 -19.23
C ASN A 93 -15.85 1.06 -17.81
N ALA A 94 -15.63 -0.26 -17.64
CA ALA A 94 -15.51 -0.87 -16.33
C ALA A 94 -14.23 -0.44 -15.60
N GLN A 95 -13.09 -0.27 -16.30
CA GLN A 95 -11.85 0.26 -15.70
C GLN A 95 -12.03 1.70 -15.19
N ARG A 96 -12.67 2.57 -15.97
CA ARG A 96 -12.97 3.94 -15.51
C ARG A 96 -13.89 3.97 -14.29
N LYS A 97 -14.93 3.14 -14.28
CA LYS A 97 -15.79 2.99 -13.10
C LYS A 97 -15.00 2.55 -11.88
N ARG A 98 -14.09 1.58 -12.06
CA ARG A 98 -13.22 1.12 -10.98
C ARG A 98 -12.25 2.20 -10.53
N ALA A 99 -11.72 2.98 -11.48
CA ALA A 99 -10.86 4.12 -11.16
C ALA A 99 -11.58 5.20 -10.33
N LEU A 100 -12.88 5.42 -10.57
CA LEU A 100 -13.71 6.30 -9.76
C LEU A 100 -13.91 5.75 -8.35
N VAL A 101 -14.23 4.46 -8.20
CA VAL A 101 -14.33 3.80 -6.88
C VAL A 101 -13.01 3.90 -6.12
N ASP A 102 -11.88 3.60 -6.77
CA ASP A 102 -10.55 3.71 -6.15
C ASP A 102 -10.21 5.17 -5.77
N SER A 103 -10.86 6.17 -6.41
CA SER A 103 -10.67 7.59 -6.09
C SER A 103 -11.34 8.04 -4.81
N ASP A 104 -12.28 7.28 -4.27
CA ASP A 104 -12.93 7.57 -3.00
C ASP A 104 -12.07 7.19 -1.79
N LEU A 105 -10.97 6.46 -2.04
CA LEU A 105 -10.00 6.04 -1.03
C LEU A 105 -10.65 5.30 0.15
N GLN A 106 -11.49 4.32 -0.18
CA GLN A 106 -12.18 3.47 0.80
C GLN A 106 -11.66 2.03 0.65
N ALA A 107 -11.02 1.51 1.71
CA ALA A 107 -10.45 0.15 1.69
C ALA A 107 -11.53 -0.92 1.48
N GLU A 108 -12.68 -0.73 2.11
CA GLU A 108 -13.85 -1.61 2.05
C GLU A 108 -14.51 -1.69 0.67
N GLU A 109 -14.25 -0.72 -0.21
CA GLU A 109 -14.74 -0.72 -1.60
C GLU A 109 -13.65 -1.23 -2.58
N THR A 110 -12.38 -0.91 -2.30
CA THR A 110 -11.26 -1.24 -3.20
C THR A 110 -10.73 -2.67 -2.99
N MET A 111 -10.51 -3.09 -1.73
CA MET A 111 -9.79 -4.33 -1.40
C MET A 111 -10.58 -5.62 -1.57
N PRO A 112 -11.90 -5.70 -1.35
CA PRO A 112 -12.64 -6.95 -1.57
C PRO A 112 -12.44 -7.54 -2.97
N GLY A 113 -12.41 -6.70 -4.01
CA GLY A 113 -12.16 -7.14 -5.37
C GLY A 113 -10.81 -7.85 -5.59
N ALA A 114 -9.84 -7.67 -4.69
CA ALA A 114 -8.55 -8.34 -4.75
C ALA A 114 -8.61 -9.85 -4.46
N LEU A 115 -9.63 -10.30 -3.74
CA LEU A 115 -9.86 -11.72 -3.43
C LEU A 115 -10.68 -12.44 -4.50
N GLY A 116 -11.12 -11.75 -5.55
CA GLY A 116 -12.00 -12.31 -6.59
C GLY A 116 -13.47 -12.23 -6.21
N PRO A 117 -14.37 -12.73 -7.09
CA PRO A 117 -15.81 -12.48 -6.96
C PRO A 117 -16.45 -13.12 -5.74
N VAL A 118 -16.05 -14.34 -5.35
CA VAL A 118 -16.65 -15.08 -4.23
C VAL A 118 -16.10 -14.60 -2.89
N LEU A 119 -14.79 -14.76 -2.66
CA LEU A 119 -14.18 -14.36 -1.39
C LEU A 119 -14.23 -12.85 -1.17
N GLY A 120 -14.18 -12.06 -2.26
CA GLY A 120 -14.36 -10.62 -2.20
C GLY A 120 -15.77 -10.22 -1.76
N ALA A 121 -16.81 -10.92 -2.22
CA ALA A 121 -18.17 -10.69 -1.75
C ALA A 121 -18.31 -10.97 -0.24
N TYR A 122 -17.73 -12.08 0.24
CA TYR A 122 -17.72 -12.39 1.67
C TYR A 122 -16.98 -11.32 2.49
N MET A 123 -15.79 -10.90 2.03
CA MET A 123 -15.04 -9.84 2.70
C MET A 123 -15.82 -8.52 2.74
N SER A 124 -16.43 -8.11 1.63
CA SER A 124 -17.25 -6.88 1.57
C SER A 124 -18.42 -6.95 2.53
N GLU A 125 -19.12 -8.08 2.58
CA GLU A 125 -20.21 -8.31 3.54
C GLU A 125 -19.71 -8.23 4.98
N GLY A 126 -18.61 -8.91 5.29
CA GLY A 126 -18.03 -8.93 6.63
C GLY A 126 -17.60 -7.56 7.12
N LEU A 127 -16.99 -6.74 6.25
CA LEU A 127 -16.63 -5.35 6.57
C LEU A 127 -17.88 -4.49 6.81
N LYS A 128 -18.88 -4.57 5.94
CA LYS A 128 -20.14 -3.80 6.06
C LYS A 128 -20.95 -4.17 7.30
N GLN A 129 -20.90 -5.41 7.72
CA GLN A 129 -21.59 -5.91 8.92
C GLN A 129 -20.78 -5.71 10.22
N GLY A 130 -19.56 -5.18 10.16
CA GLY A 130 -18.68 -5.05 11.32
C GLY A 130 -18.16 -6.39 11.86
N LYS A 131 -18.15 -7.44 11.03
CA LYS A 131 -17.59 -8.74 11.38
C LYS A 131 -16.07 -8.80 11.22
N LEU A 132 -15.49 -7.83 10.52
CA LEU A 132 -14.07 -7.74 10.21
C LEU A 132 -13.45 -6.46 10.78
N ASN A 133 -13.79 -6.09 12.02
CA ASN A 133 -13.31 -4.87 12.65
C ASN A 133 -11.78 -4.83 12.80
N ALA A 134 -11.14 -5.94 13.17
CA ALA A 134 -9.68 -5.98 13.27
C ALA A 134 -9.00 -5.77 11.90
N VAL A 135 -9.62 -6.23 10.81
CA VAL A 135 -9.14 -5.97 9.44
C VAL A 135 -9.33 -4.50 9.08
N ALA A 136 -10.48 -3.93 9.40
CA ALA A 136 -10.75 -2.50 9.19
C ALA A 136 -9.78 -1.62 9.99
N ASP A 137 -9.45 -1.99 11.22
CA ASP A 137 -8.44 -1.30 12.04
C ASP A 137 -7.06 -1.33 11.37
N VAL A 138 -6.59 -2.50 10.88
CA VAL A 138 -5.33 -2.60 10.15
C VAL A 138 -5.34 -1.69 8.91
N PHE A 139 -6.43 -1.64 8.16
CA PHE A 139 -6.56 -0.76 7.01
C PHE A 139 -6.53 0.72 7.40
N SER A 140 -7.14 1.09 8.53
CA SER A 140 -7.20 2.47 9.00
C SER A 140 -5.88 2.98 9.57
N PHE A 141 -5.15 2.15 10.32
CA PHE A 141 -3.94 2.56 11.04
C PHE A 141 -2.65 2.39 10.23
N ASN A 142 -2.68 1.63 9.14
CA ASN A 142 -1.48 1.37 8.32
C ASN A 142 -1.30 2.38 7.17
N VAL A 143 -2.02 3.50 7.15
CA VAL A 143 -1.89 4.52 6.09
C VAL A 143 -1.09 5.70 6.60
N ALA A 144 0.07 5.96 5.95
CA ALA A 144 0.91 7.08 6.28
C ALA A 144 0.54 8.36 5.51
N SER A 145 0.87 9.50 6.10
CA SER A 145 0.66 10.81 5.48
C SER A 145 1.75 11.12 4.46
N THR A 146 1.37 11.46 3.23
CA THR A 146 2.26 11.94 2.17
C THR A 146 2.52 13.45 2.22
N TYR A 147 2.05 14.14 3.25
CA TYR A 147 2.05 15.61 3.29
C TYR A 147 3.46 16.22 3.22
N ALA A 148 4.41 15.70 3.99
CA ALA A 148 5.79 16.22 4.02
C ALA A 148 6.48 16.07 2.65
N SER A 149 6.40 14.87 2.05
CA SER A 149 6.99 14.61 0.72
C SER A 149 6.31 15.41 -0.39
N LYS A 150 5.00 15.62 -0.31
CA LYS A 150 4.29 16.50 -1.26
C LYS A 150 4.75 17.94 -1.17
N ARG A 151 5.05 18.41 0.02
CA ARG A 151 5.61 19.76 0.21
C ARG A 151 7.05 19.88 -0.23
N ALA A 152 7.84 18.83 -0.15
CA ALA A 152 9.20 18.80 -0.67
C ALA A 152 9.19 18.84 -2.21
N ALA A 153 8.40 17.98 -2.86
CA ALA A 153 8.39 17.84 -4.31
C ALA A 153 7.68 19.00 -5.04
N MET A 154 6.52 19.45 -4.57
CA MET A 154 5.70 20.51 -5.19
C MET A 154 5.57 20.35 -6.73
N HIS A 155 5.34 19.13 -7.21
CA HIS A 155 5.23 18.85 -8.64
C HIS A 155 3.79 19.03 -9.14
N PRO A 156 3.58 19.71 -10.31
CA PRO A 156 2.25 19.92 -10.87
C PRO A 156 1.64 18.62 -11.41
N ARG A 157 0.30 18.53 -11.40
CA ARG A 157 -0.41 17.35 -11.88
C ARG A 157 -0.53 17.31 -13.41
N PRO A 158 -0.67 16.11 -14.02
CA PRO A 158 -0.67 15.95 -15.48
C PRO A 158 -1.76 16.73 -16.21
N TYR A 159 -2.95 16.85 -15.62
CA TYR A 159 -4.10 17.52 -16.25
C TYR A 159 -4.06 19.04 -16.18
N LEU A 160 -3.10 19.62 -15.45
CA LEU A 160 -2.97 21.06 -15.29
C LEU A 160 -2.04 21.66 -16.35
N ASN A 161 -2.36 22.87 -16.80
CA ASN A 161 -1.37 23.71 -17.43
C ASN A 161 -0.33 24.11 -16.37
N ARG A 162 0.94 23.79 -16.59
CA ARG A 162 2.00 24.04 -15.62
C ARG A 162 2.21 25.52 -15.36
N ALA A 163 2.01 26.38 -16.36
CA ALA A 163 2.11 27.82 -16.20
C ALA A 163 1.01 28.37 -15.27
N GLU A 164 -0.13 27.70 -15.18
CA GLU A 164 -1.25 28.06 -14.31
C GLU A 164 -1.22 27.36 -12.96
N SER A 165 -0.37 26.34 -12.82
CA SER A 165 -0.18 25.61 -11.56
C SER A 165 0.59 26.46 -10.55
N SER A 166 0.17 26.40 -9.28
CA SER A 166 0.91 27.02 -8.17
C SER A 166 2.35 26.52 -8.04
N PHE A 167 2.70 25.42 -8.68
CA PHE A 167 4.01 24.79 -8.61
C PHE A 167 4.79 24.81 -9.94
N GLY A 168 4.09 25.04 -11.07
CA GLY A 168 4.66 24.79 -12.38
C GLY A 168 5.67 25.82 -12.82
N GLY A 169 5.36 27.10 -12.69
CA GLY A 169 6.16 28.18 -13.28
C GLY A 169 6.39 28.02 -14.78
N THR A 170 6.95 29.02 -15.40
CA THR A 170 7.24 29.04 -16.85
C THR A 170 8.66 28.62 -17.18
N ASN A 171 9.52 28.43 -16.18
CA ASN A 171 10.96 28.39 -16.39
C ASN A 171 11.49 26.95 -16.43
N ASP A 172 12.37 26.72 -17.38
CA ASP A 172 13.26 25.58 -17.54
C ASP A 172 12.56 24.20 -17.52
N LEU A 173 11.54 24.04 -18.37
CA LEU A 173 10.91 22.71 -18.59
C LEU A 173 11.76 21.80 -19.49
N ALA A 174 13.00 22.17 -19.83
CA ALA A 174 13.92 21.43 -20.71
C ALA A 174 13.26 20.96 -22.03
N GLY A 175 12.42 21.81 -22.63
CA GLY A 175 11.68 21.51 -23.86
C GLY A 175 10.40 20.66 -23.66
N LEU A 176 10.06 20.25 -22.45
CA LEU A 176 8.84 19.52 -22.18
C LEU A 176 7.59 20.41 -22.30
N PRO A 177 6.45 19.88 -22.79
CA PRO A 177 5.24 20.65 -22.99
C PRO A 177 4.66 21.18 -21.67
N ALA A 178 4.21 22.42 -21.66
CA ALA A 178 3.56 23.04 -20.51
C ALA A 178 2.18 22.39 -20.20
N THR A 179 1.53 21.85 -21.21
CA THR A 179 0.21 21.21 -21.10
C THR A 179 0.28 19.82 -21.75
N LEU A 180 -0.21 18.81 -21.01
CA LEU A 180 -0.36 17.47 -21.53
C LEU A 180 -1.80 17.28 -22.03
N ASN A 181 -1.96 16.51 -23.12
CA ASN A 181 -3.28 16.17 -23.64
C ASN A 181 -3.94 15.06 -22.77
N ILE A 182 -4.31 15.41 -21.54
CA ILE A 182 -5.00 14.51 -20.62
C ILE A 182 -6.52 14.57 -20.86
N LYS A 183 -7.13 13.43 -21.10
CA LYS A 183 -8.58 13.27 -21.18
C LYS A 183 -9.19 13.08 -19.80
N GLN A 184 -9.78 14.14 -19.28
CA GLN A 184 -10.45 14.10 -17.98
C GLN A 184 -11.72 13.23 -18.03
N SER A 185 -12.04 12.57 -16.93
CA SER A 185 -13.27 11.77 -16.82
C SER A 185 -14.47 12.69 -16.63
N PRO A 186 -15.47 12.70 -17.54
CA PRO A 186 -16.66 13.53 -17.39
C PRO A 186 -17.40 13.26 -16.06
N SER A 187 -17.57 11.99 -15.70
CA SER A 187 -18.24 11.61 -14.45
C SER A 187 -17.54 12.13 -13.20
N TRP A 188 -16.20 12.28 -13.25
CA TRP A 188 -15.46 12.82 -12.11
C TRP A 188 -15.42 14.35 -12.10
N LEU A 189 -15.57 14.99 -13.26
CA LEU A 189 -15.78 16.46 -13.32
C LEU A 189 -17.07 16.90 -12.64
N GLU A 190 -18.11 16.07 -12.71
CA GLU A 190 -19.40 16.32 -12.06
C GLU A 190 -19.38 16.02 -10.56
N HIS A 191 -18.41 15.23 -10.07
CA HIS A 191 -18.21 14.94 -8.65
C HIS A 191 -17.45 16.09 -7.98
N VAL A 192 -18.08 16.76 -7.06
CA VAL A 192 -17.41 17.75 -6.20
C VAL A 192 -16.80 16.97 -5.01
N PRO A 193 -15.49 17.07 -4.79
CA PRO A 193 -14.57 18.10 -5.27
C PRO A 193 -13.79 17.78 -6.56
N GLY A 194 -13.84 16.56 -7.09
CA GLY A 194 -13.24 16.21 -8.39
C GLY A 194 -11.82 16.74 -8.62
N TYR A 195 -11.54 17.14 -9.84
CA TYR A 195 -10.22 17.70 -10.22
C TYR A 195 -9.90 19.03 -9.53
N SER A 196 -10.90 19.84 -9.17
CA SER A 196 -10.69 21.19 -8.63
C SER A 196 -9.92 21.21 -7.31
N ASN A 197 -10.13 20.21 -6.45
CA ASN A 197 -9.43 20.11 -5.16
C ASN A 197 -7.96 19.76 -5.27
N LEU A 198 -7.53 19.26 -6.41
CA LEU A 198 -6.17 18.77 -6.61
C LEU A 198 -5.22 19.80 -7.20
N GLN A 199 -5.74 20.97 -7.66
CA GLN A 199 -4.95 22.00 -8.33
C GLN A 199 -3.79 22.55 -7.49
N LYS A 200 -4.00 22.66 -6.17
CA LYS A 200 -3.03 23.19 -5.21
C LYS A 200 -2.31 22.09 -4.41
N ASN A 201 -2.40 20.85 -4.88
CA ASN A 201 -1.82 19.70 -4.20
C ASN A 201 -0.81 19.01 -5.12
N SER A 202 0.44 18.87 -4.66
CA SER A 202 1.51 18.21 -5.41
C SER A 202 1.10 16.84 -5.92
N SER A 203 1.53 16.48 -7.13
CA SER A 203 1.31 15.14 -7.67
C SER A 203 2.13 14.10 -6.90
N TYR A 204 3.43 14.36 -6.68
CA TYR A 204 4.37 13.42 -6.07
C TYR A 204 4.42 13.52 -4.54
N PRO A 205 4.45 12.37 -3.83
CA PRO A 205 4.02 11.04 -4.27
C PRO A 205 2.48 10.89 -4.23
N SER A 206 1.94 9.83 -4.87
CA SER A 206 0.50 9.58 -4.88
C SER A 206 -0.02 9.06 -3.54
N GLY A 207 -0.85 9.85 -2.84
CA GLY A 207 -1.48 9.44 -1.58
C GLY A 207 -2.49 8.30 -1.74
N HIS A 208 -3.26 8.26 -2.84
CA HIS A 208 -4.18 7.15 -3.12
C HIS A 208 -3.44 5.85 -3.37
N THR A 209 -2.31 5.91 -4.08
CA THR A 209 -1.43 4.75 -4.25
C THR A 209 -0.87 4.28 -2.91
N THR A 210 -0.46 5.22 -2.06
CA THR A 210 -0.02 4.90 -0.70
C THR A 210 -1.10 4.13 0.06
N GLY A 211 -2.33 4.62 0.08
CA GLY A 211 -3.45 3.91 0.72
C GLY A 211 -3.67 2.52 0.14
N ALA A 212 -3.83 2.43 -1.19
CA ALA A 212 -4.06 1.14 -1.86
C ALA A 212 -2.95 0.13 -1.57
N TYR A 213 -1.67 0.54 -1.61
CA TYR A 213 -0.55 -0.36 -1.31
C TYR A 213 -0.42 -0.68 0.18
N SER A 214 -0.77 0.24 1.07
CA SER A 214 -0.82 -0.05 2.51
C SER A 214 -1.82 -1.18 2.80
N TRP A 215 -3.01 -1.09 2.23
CA TRP A 215 -4.05 -2.12 2.39
C TRP A 215 -3.72 -3.42 1.66
N GLY A 216 -3.22 -3.30 0.41
CA GLY A 216 -2.93 -4.45 -0.44
C GLY A 216 -1.79 -5.30 0.09
N ILE A 217 -0.69 -4.71 0.58
CA ILE A 217 0.42 -5.44 1.19
C ILE A 217 -0.05 -6.14 2.48
N ALA A 218 -0.82 -5.43 3.32
CA ALA A 218 -1.38 -6.04 4.53
C ALA A 218 -2.30 -7.22 4.21
N LEU A 219 -3.21 -7.06 3.24
CA LEU A 219 -4.12 -8.13 2.82
C LEU A 219 -3.37 -9.32 2.20
N ALA A 220 -2.36 -9.06 1.34
CA ALA A 220 -1.53 -10.09 0.73
C ALA A 220 -0.73 -10.88 1.78
N GLY A 221 -0.24 -10.21 2.81
CA GLY A 221 0.41 -10.88 3.95
C GLY A 221 -0.55 -11.73 4.78
N MET A 222 -1.82 -11.32 4.93
CA MET A 222 -2.85 -12.09 5.66
C MET A 222 -3.43 -13.26 4.85
N ILE A 223 -3.45 -13.17 3.51
CA ILE A 223 -3.95 -14.20 2.58
C ILE A 223 -2.87 -14.47 1.51
N PRO A 224 -1.72 -15.04 1.89
CA PRO A 224 -0.59 -15.22 0.97
C PRO A 224 -0.91 -16.16 -0.21
N GLU A 225 -1.91 -17.03 -0.08
CA GLU A 225 -2.39 -17.92 -1.14
C GLU A 225 -2.89 -17.15 -2.37
N LEU A 226 -3.32 -15.90 -2.19
CA LEU A 226 -3.79 -15.00 -3.24
C LEU A 226 -2.90 -13.76 -3.40
N ALA A 227 -1.72 -13.73 -2.79
CA ALA A 227 -0.84 -12.57 -2.80
C ALA A 227 -0.55 -12.02 -4.21
N PRO A 228 -0.26 -12.82 -5.25
CA PRO A 228 -0.07 -12.32 -6.60
C PRO A 228 -1.27 -11.53 -7.13
N GLN A 229 -2.47 -12.08 -6.99
CA GLN A 229 -3.70 -11.46 -7.46
C GLN A 229 -4.04 -10.20 -6.63
N ILE A 230 -3.84 -10.26 -5.32
CA ILE A 230 -4.01 -9.10 -4.43
C ILE A 230 -3.07 -7.98 -4.85
N MET A 231 -1.80 -8.27 -5.08
CA MET A 231 -0.82 -7.26 -5.49
C MET A 231 -1.07 -6.73 -6.91
N ALA A 232 -1.58 -7.56 -7.83
CA ALA A 232 -1.99 -7.11 -9.16
C ALA A 232 -3.14 -6.10 -9.06
N ARG A 233 -4.18 -6.39 -8.26
CA ARG A 233 -5.30 -5.46 -8.01
C ARG A 233 -4.85 -4.18 -7.29
N THR A 234 -3.95 -4.32 -6.33
CA THR A 234 -3.34 -3.18 -5.62
C THR A 234 -2.62 -2.25 -6.59
N SER A 235 -1.83 -2.82 -7.51
CA SER A 235 -1.12 -2.04 -8.52
C SER A 235 -2.07 -1.38 -9.52
N GLU A 236 -3.22 -2.02 -9.83
CA GLU A 236 -4.26 -1.40 -10.64
C GLU A 236 -4.86 -0.17 -9.95
N ALA A 237 -5.14 -0.25 -8.64
CA ALA A 237 -5.68 0.90 -7.91
C ALA A 237 -4.73 2.11 -7.96
N GLY A 238 -3.41 1.88 -7.86
CA GLY A 238 -2.41 2.92 -8.12
C GLY A 238 -2.47 3.42 -9.56
N ASN A 239 -2.44 2.52 -10.55
CA ASN A 239 -2.49 2.85 -11.98
C ASN A 239 -3.77 3.62 -12.38
N ASN A 240 -4.88 3.37 -11.69
CA ASN A 240 -6.15 4.06 -11.91
C ASN A 240 -6.07 5.57 -11.62
N ARG A 241 -5.05 6.03 -10.88
CA ARG A 241 -4.77 7.47 -10.73
C ARG A 241 -4.20 8.07 -12.02
N ILE A 242 -3.46 7.28 -12.81
CA ILE A 242 -2.98 7.69 -14.14
C ILE A 242 -4.15 7.62 -15.13
N VAL A 243 -5.01 6.61 -15.05
CA VAL A 243 -6.26 6.49 -15.85
C VAL A 243 -7.12 7.75 -15.71
N LEU A 244 -7.23 8.31 -14.50
CA LEU A 244 -7.93 9.58 -14.25
C LEU A 244 -7.13 10.81 -14.64
N GLY A 245 -5.86 10.68 -15.03
CA GLY A 245 -5.00 11.79 -15.45
C GLY A 245 -4.51 12.70 -14.33
N VAL A 246 -4.50 12.23 -13.08
CA VAL A 246 -4.12 13.05 -11.91
C VAL A 246 -2.74 12.76 -11.34
N HIS A 247 -2.08 11.71 -11.83
CA HIS A 247 -0.75 11.30 -11.42
C HIS A 247 0.09 10.79 -12.59
N TYR A 248 1.40 10.81 -12.41
CA TYR A 248 2.38 10.21 -13.29
C TYR A 248 2.85 8.84 -12.76
N PRO A 249 3.48 7.99 -13.59
CA PRO A 249 4.09 6.74 -13.13
C PRO A 249 5.06 6.88 -11.95
N LEU A 250 5.94 7.89 -11.96
CA LEU A 250 6.86 8.13 -10.84
C LEU A 250 6.12 8.44 -9.54
N ASP A 251 4.97 9.14 -9.59
CA ASP A 251 4.14 9.39 -8.40
C ASP A 251 3.62 8.08 -7.79
N ILE A 252 3.23 7.12 -8.66
CA ILE A 252 2.75 5.81 -8.25
C ILE A 252 3.89 4.99 -7.62
N MET A 253 5.07 5.02 -8.25
CA MET A 253 6.26 4.35 -7.72
C MET A 253 6.62 4.91 -6.34
N GLY A 254 6.64 6.23 -6.16
CA GLY A 254 6.89 6.88 -4.87
C GLY A 254 5.86 6.49 -3.81
N GLY A 255 4.58 6.48 -4.15
CA GLY A 255 3.50 6.06 -3.25
C GLY A 255 3.64 4.61 -2.79
N ARG A 256 4.04 3.69 -3.70
CA ARG A 256 4.33 2.29 -3.40
C ARG A 256 5.53 2.11 -2.47
N ILE A 257 6.61 2.83 -2.73
CA ILE A 257 7.83 2.78 -1.91
C ILE A 257 7.51 3.15 -0.46
N GLY A 258 6.86 4.29 -0.26
CA GLY A 258 6.48 4.74 1.08
C GLY A 258 5.51 3.78 1.78
N ALA A 259 4.51 3.24 1.07
CA ALA A 259 3.59 2.24 1.62
C ALA A 259 4.30 0.94 2.00
N SER A 260 5.31 0.51 1.22
CA SER A 260 6.11 -0.67 1.55
C SER A 260 6.90 -0.47 2.86
N ALA A 261 7.54 0.69 3.01
CA ALA A 261 8.27 1.04 4.23
C ALA A 261 7.34 1.13 5.45
N GLN A 262 6.17 1.74 5.28
CA GLN A 262 5.15 1.83 6.33
C GLN A 262 4.65 0.45 6.76
N ASN A 263 4.38 -0.45 5.80
CA ASN A 263 4.00 -1.83 6.12
C ASN A 263 5.12 -2.56 6.88
N GLY A 264 6.38 -2.43 6.44
CA GLY A 264 7.50 -3.05 7.16
C GLY A 264 7.56 -2.60 8.61
N GLN A 265 7.45 -1.30 8.87
CA GLN A 265 7.42 -0.74 10.22
C GLN A 265 6.19 -1.23 11.02
N TYR A 266 4.99 -1.19 10.43
CA TYR A 266 3.75 -1.59 11.10
C TYR A 266 3.73 -3.09 11.41
N TRP A 267 4.14 -3.95 10.48
CA TRP A 267 4.23 -5.39 10.70
C TRP A 267 5.27 -5.75 11.76
N HIS A 268 6.40 -5.04 11.78
CA HIS A 268 7.40 -5.23 12.83
C HIS A 268 6.85 -4.89 14.22
N ASN A 269 6.27 -3.70 14.35
CA ASN A 269 5.82 -3.18 15.64
C ASN A 269 4.52 -3.82 16.14
N GLU A 270 3.58 -4.11 15.22
CA GLU A 270 2.19 -4.47 15.55
C GLU A 270 1.82 -5.90 15.14
N PHE A 271 2.81 -6.76 14.88
CA PHE A 271 2.54 -8.13 14.40
C PHE A 271 1.58 -8.89 15.32
N SER A 272 1.92 -9.02 16.60
CA SER A 272 1.12 -9.79 17.55
C SER A 272 -0.13 -9.06 18.04
N SER A 273 -0.07 -7.71 18.07
CA SER A 273 -1.14 -6.86 18.61
C SER A 273 -2.25 -6.58 17.61
N SER A 274 -1.93 -6.49 16.33
CA SER A 274 -2.89 -6.08 15.29
C SER A 274 -2.95 -7.04 14.11
N ILE A 275 -1.80 -7.43 13.54
CA ILE A 275 -1.76 -8.23 12.31
C ILE A 275 -2.31 -9.64 12.54
N VAL A 276 -1.83 -10.35 13.56
CA VAL A 276 -2.29 -11.72 13.86
C VAL A 276 -3.78 -11.79 14.20
N PRO A 277 -4.34 -10.91 15.04
CA PRO A 277 -5.79 -10.85 15.26
C PRO A 277 -6.59 -10.59 13.98
N ALA A 278 -6.16 -9.64 13.14
CA ALA A 278 -6.84 -9.34 11.89
C ALA A 278 -6.80 -10.51 10.90
N ALA A 279 -5.64 -11.14 10.73
CA ALA A 279 -5.49 -12.31 9.87
C ALA A 279 -6.36 -13.49 10.35
N ARG A 280 -6.38 -13.75 11.65
CA ARG A 280 -7.24 -14.80 12.24
C ARG A 280 -8.73 -14.51 12.01
N GLN A 281 -9.15 -13.27 12.24
CA GLN A 281 -10.53 -12.85 12.02
C GLN A 281 -10.94 -13.01 10.55
N LEU A 282 -10.10 -12.50 9.62
CA LEU A 282 -10.37 -12.59 8.19
C LEU A 282 -10.46 -14.04 7.72
N ARG A 283 -9.43 -14.83 8.00
CA ARG A 283 -9.36 -16.24 7.57
C ARG A 283 -10.48 -17.07 8.18
N GLY A 284 -10.79 -16.86 9.45
CA GLY A 284 -11.90 -17.53 10.14
C GLY A 284 -13.24 -17.21 9.50
N TYR A 285 -13.52 -15.92 9.28
CA TYR A 285 -14.77 -15.48 8.65
C TYR A 285 -14.92 -16.02 7.22
N LEU A 286 -13.86 -15.92 6.39
CA LEU A 286 -13.90 -16.48 5.04
C LEU A 286 -14.11 -18.00 5.04
N THR A 287 -13.46 -18.74 5.95
CA THR A 287 -13.65 -20.19 6.08
C THR A 287 -15.09 -20.54 6.46
N GLU A 288 -15.67 -19.82 7.43
CA GLU A 288 -17.05 -20.01 7.85
C GLU A 288 -18.03 -19.79 6.68
N ARG A 289 -17.83 -18.72 5.89
CA ARG A 289 -18.64 -18.45 4.70
C ARG A 289 -18.49 -19.53 3.63
N CYS A 290 -17.25 -19.98 3.39
CA CYS A 290 -16.97 -21.07 2.46
C CYS A 290 -17.65 -22.38 2.86
N GLN A 291 -17.67 -22.71 4.15
CA GLN A 291 -18.37 -23.90 4.66
C GLN A 291 -19.88 -23.77 4.49
N ALA A 292 -20.43 -22.60 4.77
CA ALA A 292 -21.87 -22.35 4.64
C ALA A 292 -22.37 -22.45 3.19
N ASP A 293 -21.53 -22.06 2.25
CA ASP A 293 -21.85 -22.08 0.80
C ASP A 293 -21.27 -23.34 0.08
N GLU A 294 -20.84 -24.36 0.85
CA GLU A 294 -20.36 -25.66 0.38
C GLU A 294 -19.10 -25.63 -0.50
N HIS A 295 -18.29 -24.54 -0.42
CA HIS A 295 -17.03 -24.42 -1.14
C HIS A 295 -15.84 -25.14 -0.51
N GLY A 296 -16.02 -25.78 0.65
CA GLY A 296 -15.00 -26.57 1.34
C GLY A 296 -14.87 -26.25 2.82
N SER A 297 -14.20 -27.15 3.54
CA SER A 297 -14.08 -27.09 5.01
C SER A 297 -12.91 -26.22 5.50
N THR A 298 -12.03 -25.78 4.62
CA THR A 298 -10.88 -24.93 4.93
C THR A 298 -10.77 -23.80 3.91
N LEU A 299 -10.10 -22.70 4.26
CA LEU A 299 -9.87 -21.61 3.31
C LEU A 299 -9.10 -22.08 2.07
N ALA A 300 -8.10 -22.95 2.24
CA ALA A 300 -7.34 -23.50 1.11
C ALA A 300 -8.23 -24.35 0.18
N ALA A 301 -9.12 -25.18 0.72
CA ALA A 301 -10.08 -25.94 -0.08
C ALA A 301 -11.06 -25.01 -0.81
N CYS A 302 -11.55 -23.97 -0.13
CA CYS A 302 -12.42 -22.96 -0.73
C CYS A 302 -11.72 -22.23 -1.89
N ILE A 303 -10.50 -21.76 -1.69
CA ILE A 303 -9.72 -21.10 -2.75
C ILE A 303 -9.53 -22.04 -3.95
N ALA A 304 -9.26 -23.33 -3.71
CA ALA A 304 -9.10 -24.31 -4.77
C ALA A 304 -10.41 -24.54 -5.53
N ASP A 305 -11.54 -24.66 -4.81
CA ASP A 305 -12.86 -24.87 -5.39
C ASP A 305 -13.31 -23.68 -6.24
N VAL A 306 -13.29 -22.47 -5.69
CA VAL A 306 -13.67 -21.27 -6.45
C VAL A 306 -12.74 -21.00 -7.63
N LYS A 307 -11.45 -21.39 -7.53
CA LYS A 307 -10.50 -21.31 -8.64
C LYS A 307 -10.83 -22.30 -9.75
N ALA A 308 -11.19 -23.54 -9.43
CA ALA A 308 -11.62 -24.53 -10.40
C ALA A 308 -12.86 -24.07 -11.19
N ASN A 309 -13.75 -23.31 -10.53
CA ASN A 309 -14.94 -22.71 -11.12
C ASN A 309 -14.68 -21.33 -11.79
N GLY A 310 -13.42 -20.93 -11.97
CA GLY A 310 -13.03 -19.67 -12.60
C GLY A 310 -13.23 -18.41 -11.75
N ALA A 311 -13.51 -18.57 -10.44
CA ALA A 311 -13.79 -17.48 -9.50
C ALA A 311 -12.69 -17.26 -8.44
N GLY A 312 -11.55 -17.93 -8.57
CA GLY A 312 -10.45 -17.90 -7.58
C GLY A 312 -9.50 -16.75 -7.77
N GLY A 313 -9.61 -15.73 -6.92
CA GLY A 313 -8.76 -14.56 -6.90
C GLY A 313 -9.14 -13.51 -7.95
N TYR A 314 -8.41 -12.39 -7.92
CA TYR A 314 -8.60 -11.28 -8.84
C TYR A 314 -8.22 -11.65 -10.27
N THR A 315 -9.10 -11.29 -11.21
CA THR A 315 -8.86 -11.36 -12.64
C THR A 315 -9.21 -10.02 -13.31
N ASN A 316 -8.59 -9.72 -14.45
CA ASN A 316 -8.79 -8.46 -15.14
C ASN A 316 -8.40 -8.59 -16.61
N GLY A 317 -9.18 -8.01 -17.51
CA GLY A 317 -8.91 -7.93 -18.95
C GLY A 317 -8.33 -6.60 -19.42
N PHE A 318 -8.04 -5.66 -18.51
CA PHE A 318 -7.56 -4.34 -18.87
C PHE A 318 -6.10 -4.39 -19.32
N LEU A 319 -5.83 -3.76 -20.45
CA LEU A 319 -4.50 -3.68 -21.05
C LEU A 319 -4.12 -2.23 -21.22
N ASP A 320 -2.86 -1.92 -20.97
CA ASP A 320 -2.28 -0.61 -21.23
C ASP A 320 -0.84 -0.75 -21.79
N SER A 321 -0.13 0.34 -21.93
CA SER A 321 1.26 0.34 -22.43
C SER A 321 2.27 -0.33 -21.49
N VAL A 322 1.89 -0.60 -20.25
CA VAL A 322 2.72 -1.22 -19.22
C VAL A 322 2.23 -2.63 -18.91
N ALA A 323 0.95 -2.80 -18.58
CA ALA A 323 0.31 -4.09 -18.35
C ALA A 323 -0.27 -4.61 -19.68
N SER A 324 0.56 -5.24 -20.49
CA SER A 324 0.22 -5.68 -21.86
C SER A 324 -0.49 -7.04 -21.94
N GLU A 325 -0.72 -7.70 -20.80
CA GLU A 325 -1.45 -8.97 -20.71
C GLU A 325 -2.58 -8.90 -19.67
N PRO A 326 -3.66 -9.69 -19.84
CA PRO A 326 -4.72 -9.78 -18.85
C PRO A 326 -4.26 -10.58 -17.62
N VAL A 327 -4.81 -10.24 -16.44
CA VAL A 327 -4.65 -11.04 -15.22
C VAL A 327 -5.64 -12.19 -15.25
N LYS A 328 -5.16 -13.41 -15.43
CA LYS A 328 -5.97 -14.65 -15.52
C LYS A 328 -5.69 -15.63 -14.38
N ASP A 329 -4.47 -15.60 -13.86
CA ASP A 329 -3.93 -16.55 -12.90
C ASP A 329 -2.80 -15.90 -12.08
N GLN A 330 -2.18 -16.67 -11.19
CA GLN A 330 -1.05 -16.19 -10.38
C GLN A 330 0.13 -15.74 -11.23
N ALA A 331 0.44 -16.46 -12.31
CA ALA A 331 1.60 -16.15 -13.15
C ALA A 331 1.44 -14.81 -13.87
N SER A 332 0.31 -14.59 -14.51
CA SER A 332 0.00 -13.30 -15.15
C SER A 332 -0.12 -12.17 -14.12
N ALA A 333 -0.66 -12.45 -12.92
CA ALA A 333 -0.72 -11.47 -11.84
C ALA A 333 0.67 -11.01 -11.40
N VAL A 334 1.63 -11.94 -11.24
CA VAL A 334 3.03 -11.61 -10.93
C VAL A 334 3.65 -10.77 -12.04
N ARG A 335 3.46 -11.13 -13.32
CA ARG A 335 4.05 -10.38 -14.43
C ARG A 335 3.47 -8.97 -14.55
N VAL A 336 2.14 -8.83 -14.47
CA VAL A 336 1.46 -7.53 -14.49
C VAL A 336 1.91 -6.64 -13.32
N TYR A 337 1.97 -7.21 -12.11
CA TYR A 337 2.48 -6.48 -10.95
C TYR A 337 3.93 -6.05 -11.16
N THR A 338 4.79 -6.96 -11.61
CA THR A 338 6.22 -6.69 -11.84
C THR A 338 6.44 -5.59 -12.88
N ALA A 339 5.67 -5.59 -13.98
CA ALA A 339 5.72 -4.54 -15.00
C ALA A 339 5.41 -3.15 -14.41
N ARG A 340 4.45 -3.06 -13.49
CA ARG A 340 4.07 -1.82 -12.81
C ARG A 340 5.04 -1.40 -11.69
N LEU A 341 6.01 -2.23 -11.30
CA LEU A 341 7.05 -1.82 -10.36
C LEU A 341 8.01 -0.80 -10.98
N THR A 342 8.22 -0.87 -12.28
CA THR A 342 9.15 -0.02 -13.03
C THR A 342 8.47 0.84 -14.08
N TYR A 343 7.20 0.59 -14.41
CA TYR A 343 6.46 1.29 -15.47
C TYR A 343 7.20 1.35 -16.81
N THR A 344 7.97 0.30 -17.13
CA THR A 344 8.83 0.23 -18.34
C THR A 344 9.92 1.30 -18.44
N PHE A 345 10.20 2.04 -17.37
CA PHE A 345 11.38 2.90 -17.34
C PHE A 345 12.64 2.09 -17.64
N PRO A 346 13.55 2.61 -18.44
CA PRO A 346 14.81 1.93 -18.71
C PRO A 346 15.65 1.83 -17.44
N GLN A 347 16.33 0.70 -17.30
CA GLN A 347 17.31 0.51 -16.24
C GLN A 347 18.60 1.29 -16.60
N ASN A 348 19.16 2.00 -15.65
CA ASN A 348 20.52 2.50 -15.76
C ASN A 348 21.50 1.34 -15.56
N THR A 349 22.01 0.79 -16.66
CA THR A 349 22.86 -0.41 -16.62
C THR A 349 24.19 -0.21 -15.90
N SER A 350 24.65 1.05 -15.76
CA SER A 350 25.86 1.35 -14.96
C SER A 350 25.62 1.19 -13.45
N GLN A 351 24.37 1.11 -13.03
CA GLN A 351 23.94 0.95 -11.65
C GLN A 351 23.25 -0.39 -11.39
N SER A 352 23.20 -1.28 -12.39
CA SER A 352 22.65 -2.63 -12.24
C SER A 352 23.58 -3.52 -11.41
N GLY A 353 23.03 -4.59 -10.83
CA GLY A 353 23.80 -5.59 -10.08
C GLY A 353 24.24 -5.15 -8.69
N ALA A 354 23.74 -4.01 -8.16
CA ALA A 354 24.01 -3.65 -6.78
C ALA A 354 23.39 -4.68 -5.82
N ASP A 355 24.14 -5.06 -4.79
CA ASP A 355 23.62 -5.96 -3.77
C ASP A 355 22.28 -5.48 -3.21
N PHE A 356 21.40 -6.42 -2.97
CA PHE A 356 20.14 -6.15 -2.29
C PHE A 356 20.28 -6.48 -0.80
N MET A 357 20.08 -5.47 0.01
CA MET A 357 19.88 -5.62 1.45
C MET A 357 18.41 -5.39 1.77
N ALA A 358 17.77 -6.36 2.41
CA ALA A 358 16.37 -6.21 2.80
C ALA A 358 16.25 -5.12 3.87
N PRO A 359 15.37 -4.13 3.68
CA PRO A 359 15.14 -3.09 4.68
C PRO A 359 14.62 -3.68 6.00
N ARG A 360 14.94 -3.03 7.14
CA ARG A 360 14.41 -3.46 8.44
C ARG A 360 12.88 -3.48 8.41
N GLY A 361 12.30 -4.55 8.92
CA GLY A 361 10.86 -4.77 8.95
C GLY A 361 10.30 -5.42 7.68
N ALA A 362 11.01 -5.41 6.54
CA ALA A 362 10.50 -6.02 5.31
C ALA A 362 10.23 -7.53 5.48
N ALA A 363 11.13 -8.25 6.16
CA ALA A 363 10.98 -9.68 6.43
C ALA A 363 9.79 -10.00 7.35
N ASP A 364 9.32 -9.02 8.14
CA ASP A 364 8.18 -9.24 9.04
C ASP A 364 6.86 -9.35 8.29
N VAL A 365 6.74 -8.72 7.11
CA VAL A 365 5.58 -8.87 6.23
C VAL A 365 5.41 -10.32 5.73
N LEU A 366 6.50 -11.09 5.69
CA LEU A 366 6.49 -12.49 5.26
C LEU A 366 6.18 -13.49 6.40
N ARG A 367 6.01 -13.04 7.64
CA ARG A 367 5.88 -13.94 8.81
C ARG A 367 4.68 -14.87 8.76
N LEU A 368 3.55 -14.42 8.21
CA LEU A 368 2.36 -15.27 8.06
C LEU A 368 2.43 -16.18 6.84
N ALA A 369 3.19 -15.79 5.81
CA ALA A 369 3.41 -16.63 4.63
C ALA A 369 4.40 -17.77 4.92
N TYR A 370 5.38 -17.52 5.78
CA TYR A 370 6.46 -18.46 6.12
C TYR A 370 6.70 -18.44 7.65
N PRO A 371 5.73 -18.95 8.44
CA PRO A 371 5.81 -18.89 9.90
C PRO A 371 6.97 -19.73 10.47
N GLU A 372 7.41 -20.76 9.74
CA GLU A 372 8.51 -21.66 10.10
C GLU A 372 9.90 -21.10 9.79
N LEU A 373 10.01 -20.01 9.02
CA LEU A 373 11.29 -19.42 8.64
C LEU A 373 11.72 -18.31 9.61
N HIS A 374 13.04 -18.25 9.85
CA HIS A 374 13.67 -17.15 10.60
C HIS A 374 13.78 -15.88 9.73
N ALA A 375 14.09 -14.74 10.36
CA ALA A 375 14.22 -13.46 9.68
C ALA A 375 15.22 -13.49 8.52
N ASP A 376 16.39 -14.11 8.73
CA ASP A 376 17.43 -14.20 7.69
C ASP A 376 16.98 -15.02 6.48
N GLN A 377 16.24 -16.11 6.71
CA GLN A 377 15.66 -16.92 5.63
C GLN A 377 14.60 -16.12 4.85
N ARG A 378 13.74 -15.35 5.54
CA ARG A 378 12.80 -14.46 4.88
C ARG A 378 13.50 -13.31 4.14
N ASN A 379 14.61 -12.77 4.67
CA ASN A 379 15.47 -11.82 3.96
C ASN A 379 16.08 -12.43 2.68
N ALA A 380 16.47 -13.71 2.71
CA ALA A 380 16.95 -14.42 1.52
C ALA A 380 15.86 -14.55 0.45
N ILE A 381 14.59 -14.76 0.83
CA ILE A 381 13.45 -14.73 -0.11
C ILE A 381 13.32 -13.35 -0.75
N LEU A 382 13.35 -12.28 0.06
CA LEU A 382 13.28 -10.90 -0.46
C LEU A 382 14.43 -10.63 -1.44
N LYS A 383 15.66 -11.05 -1.11
CA LYS A 383 16.82 -10.91 -1.99
C LYS A 383 16.65 -11.66 -3.32
N ALA A 384 16.18 -12.90 -3.27
CA ALA A 384 15.99 -13.75 -4.45
C ALA A 384 14.85 -13.28 -5.37
N THR A 385 13.90 -12.49 -4.84
CA THR A 385 12.74 -12.02 -5.59
C THR A 385 12.80 -10.53 -5.92
N ALA A 386 13.83 -9.82 -5.46
CA ALA A 386 13.99 -8.38 -5.67
C ALA A 386 14.17 -8.02 -7.14
N LEU A 387 13.74 -6.81 -7.50
CA LEU A 387 14.17 -6.19 -8.75
C LEU A 387 15.67 -5.91 -8.72
N ASP A 388 16.29 -5.89 -9.89
CA ASP A 388 17.64 -5.36 -10.01
C ASP A 388 17.68 -3.86 -9.68
N SER A 389 18.87 -3.33 -9.38
CA SER A 389 19.10 -1.91 -9.15
C SER A 389 19.14 -1.12 -10.46
N GLY A 390 19.18 0.21 -10.38
CA GLY A 390 19.30 1.12 -11.54
C GLY A 390 17.97 1.54 -12.15
N TYR A 391 16.82 1.15 -11.61
CA TYR A 391 15.52 1.73 -11.98
C TYR A 391 15.26 3.04 -11.21
N PRO A 392 14.39 3.93 -11.70
CA PRO A 392 14.10 5.18 -10.99
C PRO A 392 13.73 4.99 -9.51
N LEU A 393 14.13 5.93 -8.66
CA LEU A 393 13.82 5.99 -7.21
C LEU A 393 14.45 4.85 -6.39
N TRP A 394 15.52 4.21 -6.85
CA TRP A 394 16.07 3.05 -6.16
C TRP A 394 17.11 3.40 -5.08
N GLN A 395 17.85 4.51 -5.24
CA GLN A 395 19.01 4.83 -4.40
C GLN A 395 18.62 5.27 -2.99
N SER A 396 17.70 6.25 -2.87
CA SER A 396 17.25 6.75 -1.57
C SER A 396 16.26 5.83 -0.85
N SER A 397 15.74 4.82 -1.55
CA SER A 397 14.66 3.97 -1.05
C SER A 397 15.10 2.87 -0.09
N ASP A 398 16.38 2.79 0.27
CA ASP A 398 16.95 1.75 1.16
C ASP A 398 16.52 0.32 0.79
N GLY A 399 16.34 0.05 -0.52
CA GLY A 399 15.88 -1.23 -1.04
C GLY A 399 14.36 -1.39 -1.16
N TRP A 400 13.53 -0.53 -0.58
CA TRP A 400 12.06 -0.65 -0.67
C TRP A 400 11.53 -0.59 -2.10
N GLN A 401 12.16 0.17 -2.99
CA GLN A 401 11.81 0.22 -4.40
C GLN A 401 11.95 -1.15 -5.07
N ARG A 402 12.91 -1.97 -4.64
CA ARG A 402 13.28 -3.23 -5.27
C ARG A 402 12.42 -4.42 -4.84
N ILE A 403 11.58 -4.29 -3.79
CA ILE A 403 10.78 -5.41 -3.28
C ILE A 403 9.64 -5.74 -4.22
N ASN A 404 9.57 -7.02 -4.63
CA ASN A 404 8.47 -7.60 -5.38
C ASN A 404 7.59 -8.44 -4.44
N TRP A 405 6.58 -7.82 -3.84
CA TRP A 405 5.69 -8.48 -2.88
C TRP A 405 4.90 -9.64 -3.49
N ALA A 406 4.52 -9.55 -4.78
CA ALA A 406 3.80 -10.63 -5.46
C ALA A 406 4.64 -11.89 -5.60
N LYS A 407 5.96 -11.76 -5.78
CA LYS A 407 6.89 -12.89 -5.81
C LYS A 407 7.22 -13.37 -4.40
N ALA A 408 7.56 -12.45 -3.50
CA ALA A 408 8.07 -12.78 -2.18
C ALA A 408 7.04 -13.48 -1.29
N LEU A 409 5.76 -13.06 -1.33
CA LEU A 409 4.71 -13.58 -0.45
C LEU A 409 4.18 -14.97 -0.84
N CYS A 410 4.41 -15.43 -2.08
CA CYS A 410 3.92 -16.73 -2.54
C CYS A 410 5.01 -17.64 -3.12
N ALA A 411 6.28 -17.35 -2.89
CA ALA A 411 7.37 -18.17 -3.38
C ALA A 411 7.36 -19.57 -2.75
N ARG A 412 7.81 -20.57 -3.51
CA ARG A 412 8.17 -21.87 -2.96
C ARG A 412 9.65 -21.89 -2.66
N VAL A 413 9.99 -22.19 -1.41
CA VAL A 413 11.34 -22.09 -0.86
C VAL A 413 11.87 -23.49 -0.56
N THR A 414 13.10 -23.79 -0.98
CA THR A 414 13.80 -25.02 -0.59
C THR A 414 14.94 -24.66 0.35
N LEU A 415 14.97 -25.33 1.49
CA LEU A 415 16.08 -25.23 2.43
C LEU A 415 17.07 -26.39 2.19
N ASP A 416 18.35 -26.10 2.32
CA ASP A 416 19.40 -27.12 2.30
C ASP A 416 19.49 -27.87 3.65
N LYS A 417 20.49 -28.75 3.76
CA LYS A 417 20.74 -29.53 4.99
C LYS A 417 21.13 -28.70 6.21
N ASN A 418 21.60 -27.47 6.00
CA ASN A 418 21.99 -26.56 7.07
C ASN A 418 20.84 -25.64 7.48
N GLY A 419 19.71 -25.66 6.75
CA GLY A 419 18.59 -24.77 6.93
C GLY A 419 18.69 -23.47 6.14
N ASP A 420 19.70 -23.33 5.28
CA ASP A 420 19.85 -22.14 4.43
C ASP A 420 18.91 -22.21 3.22
N VAL A 421 18.43 -21.05 2.76
CA VAL A 421 17.62 -20.96 1.54
C VAL A 421 18.49 -21.28 0.33
N SER A 422 18.25 -22.44 -0.28
CA SER A 422 19.01 -22.91 -1.44
C SER A 422 18.31 -22.66 -2.77
N LYS A 423 16.97 -22.52 -2.77
CA LYS A 423 16.17 -22.26 -3.98
C LYS A 423 14.91 -21.47 -3.63
N VAL A 424 14.57 -20.52 -4.48
CA VAL A 424 13.32 -19.77 -4.44
C VAL A 424 12.67 -19.85 -5.82
N GLU A 425 11.45 -20.39 -5.90
CA GLU A 425 10.66 -20.49 -7.13
C GLU A 425 9.45 -19.57 -7.05
N THR A 426 9.16 -18.87 -8.13
CA THR A 426 8.08 -17.87 -8.20
C THR A 426 7.04 -18.25 -9.25
N ALA A 427 5.81 -17.82 -9.05
CA ALA A 427 4.65 -18.25 -9.84
C ALA A 427 4.70 -17.82 -11.32
N ASP A 428 5.51 -16.84 -11.68
CA ASP A 428 5.71 -16.39 -13.06
C ASP A 428 6.57 -17.34 -13.91
N HIS A 429 7.27 -18.28 -13.27
CA HIS A 429 8.14 -19.24 -13.95
C HIS A 429 7.65 -20.68 -13.84
N VAL A 430 6.96 -21.03 -12.75
CA VAL A 430 6.51 -22.40 -12.49
C VAL A 430 5.11 -22.41 -11.88
N THR A 431 4.35 -23.48 -12.09
CA THR A 431 3.13 -23.70 -11.35
C THR A 431 3.49 -24.11 -9.92
N LEU A 432 3.14 -23.28 -8.96
CA LEU A 432 3.41 -23.53 -7.54
C LEU A 432 2.34 -24.47 -6.98
N THR A 433 2.73 -25.70 -6.70
CA THR A 433 1.92 -26.74 -6.08
C THR A 433 2.66 -27.33 -4.89
N GLY A 434 1.94 -27.74 -3.86
CA GLY A 434 2.52 -28.28 -2.64
C GLY A 434 2.91 -27.23 -1.61
N PRO A 435 3.70 -27.59 -0.58
CA PRO A 435 4.03 -26.69 0.52
C PRO A 435 4.90 -25.51 0.06
N SER A 436 4.73 -24.36 0.71
CA SER A 436 5.49 -23.14 0.44
C SER A 436 6.97 -23.30 0.82
N VAL A 437 7.27 -24.12 1.83
CA VAL A 437 8.65 -24.42 2.26
C VAL A 437 8.92 -25.91 2.12
N ILE A 438 10.01 -26.24 1.48
CA ILE A 438 10.52 -27.61 1.32
C ILE A 438 11.85 -27.70 2.05
N ASN A 439 11.91 -28.51 3.08
CA ASN A 439 13.15 -28.81 3.77
C ASN A 439 13.77 -30.08 3.16
N ALA A 440 14.94 -29.95 2.53
CA ALA A 440 15.61 -31.07 1.86
C ALA A 440 15.94 -32.24 2.81
N GLN A 441 16.19 -31.95 4.09
CA GLN A 441 16.47 -32.96 5.12
C GLN A 441 15.25 -33.83 5.41
N TYR A 442 14.03 -33.30 5.24
CA TYR A 442 12.78 -33.95 5.59
C TYR A 442 11.88 -34.23 4.39
N ALA A 443 12.31 -33.91 3.17
CA ALA A 443 11.52 -34.07 1.96
C ALA A 443 10.96 -35.48 1.76
N ASN A 444 11.63 -36.51 2.27
CA ASN A 444 11.24 -37.92 2.17
C ASN A 444 10.46 -38.44 3.39
N ILE A 445 10.26 -37.66 4.45
CA ILE A 445 9.74 -38.15 5.75
C ILE A 445 8.42 -37.47 6.12
N GLY A 446 8.04 -36.36 5.50
CA GLY A 446 6.82 -35.61 5.81
C GLY A 446 6.80 -35.01 7.23
N LYS A 447 7.96 -34.86 7.87
CA LYS A 447 8.09 -34.28 9.23
C LYS A 447 9.06 -33.11 9.19
N HIS A 448 8.63 -31.99 9.74
CA HIS A 448 9.51 -30.83 9.99
C HIS A 448 10.30 -31.02 11.28
N PRO A 449 11.55 -30.53 11.37
CA PRO A 449 12.26 -30.49 12.63
C PRO A 449 11.54 -29.56 13.60
N ALA A 450 11.44 -29.98 14.84
CA ALA A 450 11.03 -29.11 15.93
C ALA A 450 12.06 -27.96 16.01
N SER A 451 11.61 -26.71 15.87
CA SER A 451 12.47 -25.55 16.11
C SER A 451 12.83 -25.51 17.59
N ASP A 452 14.13 -25.52 17.90
CA ASP A 452 14.65 -25.28 19.24
C ASP A 452 14.44 -23.82 19.65
N SER A 453 13.20 -23.39 19.80
CA SER A 453 12.84 -22.17 20.52
C SER A 453 11.50 -22.36 21.18
N ALA A 454 11.58 -22.39 22.50
CA ALA A 454 10.53 -22.51 23.47
C ALA A 454 9.17 -21.96 23.05
N ALA A 455 8.29 -22.83 22.56
CA ALA A 455 6.86 -22.83 22.72
C ALA A 455 6.35 -24.13 22.07
N GLY A 456 6.16 -25.15 22.89
CA GLY A 456 5.59 -26.43 22.42
C GLY A 456 4.22 -26.24 21.82
N GLU A 457 3.98 -26.91 20.72
CA GLU A 457 2.87 -27.82 20.55
C GLU A 457 2.74 -28.27 19.09
N ASN A 458 2.39 -29.51 18.92
CA ASN A 458 2.30 -30.24 17.66
C ASN A 458 1.40 -29.56 16.63
N SER A 459 1.94 -29.30 15.44
CA SER A 459 1.15 -28.88 14.28
C SER A 459 1.44 -29.79 13.09
N SER A 460 0.41 -30.45 12.62
CA SER A 460 0.41 -31.09 11.31
C SER A 460 0.34 -29.99 10.25
N VAL A 461 1.33 -29.91 9.36
CA VAL A 461 1.42 -28.89 8.31
C VAL A 461 0.43 -29.22 7.20
N SER A 462 -0.66 -28.48 7.11
CA SER A 462 -1.46 -28.37 5.89
C SER A 462 -0.90 -27.24 5.00
N ALA A 463 -1.07 -27.36 3.69
CA ALA A 463 -0.59 -26.39 2.73
C ALA A 463 -1.20 -24.99 2.98
N GLY A 464 -0.40 -24.06 3.51
CA GLY A 464 -0.79 -22.71 3.92
C GLY A 464 -0.74 -22.53 5.44
N PRO A 465 -0.43 -21.34 5.95
CA PRO A 465 -0.32 -21.12 7.38
C PRO A 465 -1.67 -21.29 8.04
N ASP A 466 -1.83 -22.39 8.79
CA ASP A 466 -3.00 -22.59 9.64
C ASP A 466 -2.82 -21.74 10.91
N LEU A 467 -3.52 -20.59 10.95
CA LEU A 467 -3.49 -19.67 12.08
C LEU A 467 -4.08 -20.26 13.37
N ALA A 468 -4.59 -21.50 13.34
CA ALA A 468 -5.13 -22.17 14.54
C ALA A 468 -4.07 -22.45 15.63
N VAL A 469 -2.77 -22.40 15.28
CA VAL A 469 -1.66 -22.74 16.19
C VAL A 469 -1.15 -21.54 17.01
N LEU A 470 -1.59 -20.32 16.71
CA LEU A 470 -1.21 -19.16 17.50
C LEU A 470 -2.07 -19.02 18.75
N HIS A 471 -1.69 -19.74 19.81
CA HIS A 471 -2.37 -19.63 21.11
C HIS A 471 -2.20 -18.26 21.76
N ALA A 472 -3.31 -17.79 22.35
CA ALA A 472 -3.45 -16.51 22.99
C ALA A 472 -2.51 -16.32 24.19
N ALA A 473 -1.59 -15.37 24.13
CA ALA A 473 -1.08 -14.74 25.32
C ALA A 473 -2.14 -13.75 25.82
N GLN A 474 -2.67 -14.00 27.03
CA GLN A 474 -3.62 -13.11 27.71
C GLN A 474 -2.97 -11.74 27.97
N ARG A 475 -3.67 -10.68 27.60
CA ARG A 475 -3.28 -9.29 27.84
C ARG A 475 -3.73 -8.81 29.22
N PRO A 476 -2.97 -7.90 29.87
CA PRO A 476 -3.58 -6.86 30.66
C PRO A 476 -3.86 -5.63 29.77
N ALA A 477 -5.08 -5.14 29.84
CA ALA A 477 -5.47 -3.90 29.20
C ALA A 477 -4.74 -2.72 29.84
N LEU A 478 -3.94 -2.00 29.06
CA LEU A 478 -3.48 -0.66 29.41
C LEU A 478 -4.03 0.31 28.39
N MET A 479 -5.05 1.04 28.81
CA MET A 479 -5.52 2.24 28.13
C MET A 479 -4.50 3.33 28.34
N VAL A 480 -3.79 3.72 27.30
CA VAL A 480 -3.12 5.02 27.25
C VAL A 480 -3.57 5.72 25.99
N GLY A 481 -4.43 6.71 26.20
CA GLY A 481 -4.83 7.63 25.16
C GLY A 481 -3.66 8.52 24.76
N ALA A 482 -3.30 8.51 23.50
CA ALA A 482 -2.59 9.61 22.87
C ALA A 482 -3.30 9.90 21.56
N GLY A 483 -4.20 10.90 21.62
CA GLY A 483 -4.84 11.42 20.43
C GLY A 483 -3.82 12.14 19.55
N VAL A 484 -3.46 11.54 18.44
CA VAL A 484 -2.89 12.25 17.31
C VAL A 484 -4.05 12.61 16.40
N LEU A 485 -4.43 13.88 16.43
CA LEU A 485 -5.42 14.45 15.54
C LEU A 485 -4.83 14.49 14.13
N VAL A 486 -5.09 13.46 13.34
CA VAL A 486 -4.85 13.49 11.90
C VAL A 486 -5.94 14.33 11.28
N THR A 487 -5.65 15.57 11.00
CA THR A 487 -6.54 16.43 10.20
C THR A 487 -6.46 15.95 8.76
N ILE A 488 -7.27 14.95 8.41
CA ILE A 488 -7.60 14.67 7.03
C ILE A 488 -8.56 15.77 6.62
N LEU A 489 -8.09 16.79 5.90
CA LEU A 489 -8.96 17.69 5.15
C LEU A 489 -9.50 16.91 3.93
N GLY A 490 -10.38 15.97 4.20
CA GLY A 490 -11.34 15.44 3.26
C GLY A 490 -12.67 16.13 3.54
N ALA A 491 -13.28 16.69 2.51
CA ALA A 491 -14.57 17.34 2.60
C ALA A 491 -15.61 16.36 3.15
N GLY A 492 -15.98 16.53 4.40
CA GLY A 492 -17.09 15.84 5.00
C GLY A 492 -18.39 16.29 4.35
N ALA A 493 -19.09 15.35 3.73
CA ALA A 493 -20.48 15.55 3.35
C ALA A 493 -21.32 15.65 4.64
N THR A 494 -21.70 16.85 5.01
CA THR A 494 -22.75 17.09 6.00
C THR A 494 -24.08 16.58 5.44
N LYS A 495 -24.52 15.41 5.87
CA LYS A 495 -25.92 15.00 5.74
C LYS A 495 -26.76 15.90 6.65
N ALA A 496 -27.36 16.90 6.06
CA ALA A 496 -28.46 17.64 6.71
C ALA A 496 -29.66 16.70 6.79
N VAL A 497 -30.02 16.35 8.02
CA VAL A 497 -31.32 15.77 8.35
C VAL A 497 -32.36 16.87 8.15
N MET A 498 -33.13 16.81 7.06
CA MET A 498 -34.40 17.55 6.95
C MET A 498 -35.55 16.58 7.10
N GLY A 499 -36.26 16.82 8.21
CA GLY A 499 -37.45 16.13 8.60
C GLY A 499 -38.61 16.31 7.63
N LYS A 500 -39.45 15.30 7.67
CA LYS A 500 -40.76 15.24 7.05
C LYS A 500 -41.58 16.52 7.27
N ARG A 501 -42.15 17.09 6.19
CA ARG A 501 -43.44 17.74 6.24
C ARG A 501 -44.22 17.62 4.92
N SER A 502 -45.25 16.80 5.02
CA SER A 502 -46.62 16.89 4.50
C SER A 502 -46.85 17.18 3.02
N GLU A 503 -47.45 16.17 2.41
CA GLU A 503 -48.44 16.30 1.31
C GLU A 503 -49.42 17.45 1.54
N LYS A 504 -49.67 18.25 0.53
CA LYS A 504 -50.99 18.62 0.02
C LYS A 504 -50.90 19.81 -0.94
N LYS A 505 -51.09 19.58 -2.23
CA LYS A 505 -52.19 20.17 -3.00
C LYS A 505 -52.08 19.81 -4.46
N ARG A 506 -53.13 19.20 -4.88
CA ARG A 506 -53.51 18.80 -6.24
C ARG A 506 -54.17 20.03 -6.91
N ALA A 507 -54.07 20.07 -8.22
CA ALA A 507 -55.07 20.48 -9.20
C ALA A 507 -54.91 21.85 -9.90
N GLU A 508 -55.03 21.72 -11.19
CA GLU A 508 -55.59 22.66 -12.20
C GLU A 508 -54.62 23.76 -12.69
N SER A 509 -54.42 24.00 -13.95
CA SER A 509 -55.20 23.84 -15.20
C SER A 509 -54.24 24.05 -16.37
N SER A 510 -54.22 23.22 -17.43
CA SER A 510 -55.01 23.40 -18.65
C SER A 510 -54.60 24.57 -19.56
N THR A 511 -54.16 24.13 -20.79
CA THR A 511 -54.30 24.79 -22.12
C THR A 511 -53.44 26.06 -22.36
N VAL A 512 -52.71 26.18 -23.46
CA VAL A 512 -52.99 26.25 -24.88
C VAL A 512 -51.69 26.38 -25.69
N ARG A 513 -51.59 25.68 -26.80
CA ARG A 513 -50.66 25.93 -27.96
C ARG A 513 -51.12 27.17 -28.76
N PRO A 514 -50.38 27.71 -29.69
CA PRO A 514 -49.55 27.03 -30.70
C PRO A 514 -48.07 27.22 -30.53
#